data_25ed248f91e0ebfc468b2ad5fbbb5502
#
_entry.id   25ed248f91e0ebfc468b2ad5fbbb5502
#
_cell.length_a   1.000
_cell.length_b   1.000
_cell.length_c   1.000
_cell.angle_alpha   90.00
_cell.angle_beta   90.00
_cell.angle_gamma   90.00
#
_symmetry.space_group_name_H-M   'P 1'
#
loop_
_entity.id
_entity.type
_entity.pdbx_description
1 polymer ?
#
loop_
_entity_poly.entity_id
_entity_poly.type
_entity_poly.pdbx_seq_one_letter_code
_entity_poly.pdbx_strand_id
1 'polypeptide(L)'
;MPLKGGGLSKNGMQRGLRARFGLSAESLRTLRALKTPQHIQRFIDGLTYQYADTAWSPERVLRERKGHCLEGALVAAAALRVHGHAPLLMDLEAVRDDDHVVALYRERGLWGGIAKSNFAGLRFRAPIYRTLRELALSYFDHYYNLRGERTLRAYAGPVNLARLDRLHWMTAEEDVWCVPELLIAARHYPLFPHRVARALPRLDRRSFEAGMHGWVKH
;
A
#
# COMPACT_ATOMS: atom_id res chain seq x y z
N MET A 1 -22.75 41.02 -16.65
CA MET A 1 -23.24 39.63 -16.77
C MET A 1 -22.24 38.69 -16.09
N PRO A 2 -22.57 37.98 -15.00
CA PRO A 2 -21.66 37.03 -14.39
C PRO A 2 -21.76 35.70 -15.15
N LEU A 3 -20.58 35.15 -15.54
CA LEU A 3 -20.43 33.84 -16.15
C LEU A 3 -20.84 32.76 -15.14
N LYS A 4 -21.88 32.00 -15.47
CA LYS A 4 -22.30 30.81 -14.71
C LYS A 4 -21.21 29.75 -14.82
N GLY A 5 -20.48 29.51 -13.72
CA GLY A 5 -19.59 28.37 -13.55
C GLY A 5 -20.41 27.08 -13.50
N GLY A 6 -20.42 26.33 -14.60
CA GLY A 6 -21.09 25.02 -14.71
C GLY A 6 -20.33 23.97 -13.94
N GLY A 7 -20.59 23.81 -12.63
CA GLY A 7 -20.16 22.68 -11.86
C GLY A 7 -20.80 21.39 -12.38
N LEU A 8 -20.01 20.41 -12.79
CA LEU A 8 -20.50 19.08 -13.17
C LEU A 8 -21.36 18.52 -12.02
N SER A 9 -22.57 18.03 -12.33
CA SER A 9 -23.41 17.37 -11.33
C SER A 9 -22.68 16.16 -10.72
N LYS A 10 -23.03 15.79 -9.48
CA LYS A 10 -22.44 14.59 -8.81
C LYS A 10 -22.50 13.34 -9.70
N ASN A 11 -23.57 13.20 -10.49
CA ASN A 11 -23.74 12.10 -11.45
C ASN A 11 -22.81 12.22 -12.67
N GLY A 12 -22.55 13.42 -13.17
CA GLY A 12 -21.60 13.65 -14.27
C GLY A 12 -20.17 13.34 -13.85
N MET A 13 -19.78 13.74 -12.64
CA MET A 13 -18.46 13.43 -12.08
C MET A 13 -18.27 11.91 -11.83
N GLN A 14 -19.32 11.21 -11.38
CA GLN A 14 -19.26 9.74 -11.24
C GLN A 14 -19.10 9.02 -12.57
N ARG A 15 -19.84 9.43 -13.60
CA ARG A 15 -19.70 8.85 -14.95
C ARG A 15 -18.29 9.07 -15.51
N GLY A 16 -17.72 10.26 -15.33
CA GLY A 16 -16.36 10.59 -15.76
C GLY A 16 -15.29 9.71 -15.08
N LEU A 17 -15.39 9.49 -13.77
CA LEU A 17 -14.46 8.64 -13.04
C LEU A 17 -14.60 7.15 -13.41
N ARG A 18 -15.82 6.65 -13.64
CA ARG A 18 -16.06 5.29 -14.15
C ARG A 18 -15.42 5.08 -15.51
N ALA A 19 -15.66 6.01 -16.45
CA ALA A 19 -15.06 5.98 -17.78
C ALA A 19 -13.52 6.04 -17.71
N ARG A 20 -12.98 6.81 -16.75
CA ARG A 20 -11.53 6.99 -16.60
C ARG A 20 -10.83 5.78 -16.00
N PHE A 21 -11.44 5.06 -15.03
CA PHE A 21 -10.77 4.00 -14.27
C PHE A 21 -11.34 2.60 -14.54
N GLY A 22 -12.44 2.48 -15.29
CA GLY A 22 -13.08 1.19 -15.58
C GLY A 22 -13.78 0.52 -14.38
N LEU A 23 -13.74 1.13 -13.18
CA LEU A 23 -14.30 0.57 -11.95
C LEU A 23 -15.83 0.41 -12.04
N SER A 24 -16.35 -0.62 -11.38
CA SER A 24 -17.80 -0.77 -11.16
C SER A 24 -18.38 0.40 -10.37
N ALA A 25 -19.69 0.58 -10.43
CA ALA A 25 -20.36 1.64 -9.65
C ALA A 25 -20.21 1.41 -8.14
N GLU A 26 -20.16 0.16 -7.71
CA GLU A 26 -20.02 -0.24 -6.30
C GLU A 26 -18.61 0.06 -5.79
N SER A 27 -17.59 -0.41 -6.48
CA SER A 27 -16.18 -0.17 -6.13
C SER A 27 -15.86 1.32 -6.12
N LEU A 28 -16.33 2.06 -7.12
CA LEU A 28 -16.15 3.52 -7.13
C LEU A 28 -16.84 4.22 -5.95
N ARG A 29 -18.07 3.79 -5.55
CA ARG A 29 -18.73 4.31 -4.35
C ARG A 29 -17.92 4.04 -3.10
N THR A 30 -17.45 2.80 -2.94
CA THR A 30 -16.60 2.38 -1.80
C THR A 30 -15.34 3.23 -1.73
N LEU A 31 -14.55 3.31 -2.79
CA LEU A 31 -13.30 4.08 -2.80
C LEU A 31 -13.53 5.58 -2.56
N ARG A 32 -14.61 6.17 -3.09
CA ARG A 32 -14.97 7.57 -2.84
C ARG A 32 -15.42 7.86 -1.40
N ALA A 33 -15.94 6.88 -0.70
CA ALA A 33 -16.28 7.03 0.72
C ALA A 33 -15.02 7.12 1.61
N LEU A 34 -13.88 6.60 1.13
CA LEU A 34 -12.59 6.60 1.84
C LEU A 34 -11.85 7.93 1.68
N LYS A 35 -12.36 8.99 2.27
CA LYS A 35 -11.95 10.39 2.02
C LYS A 35 -10.58 10.77 2.59
N THR A 36 -10.03 10.02 3.52
CA THR A 36 -8.76 10.33 4.19
C THR A 36 -7.86 9.10 4.24
N PRO A 37 -6.53 9.26 4.35
CA PRO A 37 -5.61 8.14 4.53
C PRO A 37 -6.00 7.22 5.69
N GLN A 38 -6.52 7.78 6.80
CA GLN A 38 -6.98 7.01 7.94
C GLN A 38 -8.26 6.21 7.64
N HIS A 39 -9.17 6.73 6.79
CA HIS A 39 -10.34 5.98 6.33
C HIS A 39 -9.92 4.83 5.44
N ILE A 40 -8.94 5.04 4.55
CA ILE A 40 -8.38 3.99 3.69
C ILE A 40 -7.74 2.91 4.56
N GLN A 41 -6.89 3.28 5.53
CA GLN A 41 -6.25 2.33 6.43
C GLN A 41 -7.27 1.48 7.20
N ARG A 42 -8.27 2.11 7.82
CA ARG A 42 -9.32 1.36 8.53
C ARG A 42 -10.08 0.41 7.64
N PHE A 43 -10.32 0.78 6.39
CA PHE A 43 -10.99 -0.08 5.43
C PHE A 43 -10.15 -1.32 5.10
N ILE A 44 -8.86 -1.16 4.76
CA ILE A 44 -7.99 -2.29 4.43
C ILE A 44 -7.66 -3.15 5.66
N ASP A 45 -7.64 -2.57 6.87
CA ASP A 45 -7.51 -3.34 8.11
C ASP A 45 -8.71 -4.28 8.32
N GLY A 46 -9.91 -3.87 7.90
CA GLY A 46 -11.13 -4.68 7.95
C GLY A 46 -11.25 -5.77 6.88
N LEU A 47 -10.32 -5.86 5.93
CA LEU A 47 -10.26 -6.97 4.99
C LEU A 47 -9.68 -8.21 5.67
N THR A 48 -10.22 -9.39 5.37
CA THR A 48 -9.60 -10.64 5.82
C THR A 48 -8.18 -10.77 5.27
N TYR A 49 -7.21 -11.13 6.12
CA TYR A 49 -5.86 -11.40 5.64
C TYR A 49 -5.82 -12.73 4.89
N GLN A 50 -5.26 -12.75 3.68
CA GLN A 50 -5.06 -13.98 2.92
C GLN A 50 -3.58 -14.25 2.75
N TYR A 51 -3.23 -15.56 2.68
CA TYR A 51 -1.85 -16.02 2.52
C TYR A 51 -1.58 -16.62 1.13
N ALA A 52 -2.59 -16.57 0.25
CA ALA A 52 -2.43 -17.07 -1.12
C ALA A 52 -1.41 -16.20 -1.89
N ASP A 53 -0.61 -16.84 -2.73
CA ASP A 53 0.26 -16.17 -3.69
C ASP A 53 -0.59 -15.65 -4.85
N THR A 54 -1.07 -14.42 -4.71
CA THR A 54 -1.98 -13.76 -5.64
C THR A 54 -1.58 -12.30 -5.83
N ALA A 55 -2.07 -11.69 -6.91
CA ALA A 55 -1.89 -10.26 -7.20
C ALA A 55 -3.24 -9.68 -7.70
N TRP A 56 -4.27 -9.73 -6.86
CA TRP A 56 -5.60 -9.29 -7.25
C TRP A 56 -5.70 -7.80 -7.46
N SER A 57 -6.46 -7.42 -8.49
CA SER A 57 -6.80 -6.03 -8.73
C SER A 57 -7.61 -5.43 -7.57
N PRO A 58 -7.60 -4.10 -7.37
CA PRO A 58 -8.50 -3.42 -6.43
C PRO A 58 -9.96 -3.82 -6.55
N GLU A 59 -10.49 -3.94 -7.77
CA GLU A 59 -11.87 -4.35 -8.02
C GLU A 59 -12.16 -5.73 -7.41
N ARG A 60 -11.27 -6.70 -7.64
CA ARG A 60 -11.40 -8.06 -7.12
C ARG A 60 -11.29 -8.09 -5.59
N VAL A 61 -10.33 -7.37 -5.01
CA VAL A 61 -10.17 -7.26 -3.55
C VAL A 61 -11.41 -6.66 -2.88
N LEU A 62 -11.99 -5.63 -3.48
CA LEU A 62 -13.21 -5.00 -2.97
C LEU A 62 -14.41 -5.97 -2.98
N ARG A 63 -14.52 -6.81 -4.01
CA ARG A 63 -15.55 -7.84 -4.16
C ARG A 63 -15.35 -8.98 -3.17
N GLU A 64 -14.15 -9.52 -3.08
CA GLU A 64 -13.83 -10.70 -2.27
C GLU A 64 -13.60 -10.38 -0.78
N ARG A 65 -13.40 -9.10 -0.42
CA ARG A 65 -13.20 -8.62 0.95
C ARG A 65 -12.01 -9.24 1.68
N LYS A 66 -10.99 -9.67 0.96
CA LYS A 66 -9.76 -10.24 1.50
C LYS A 66 -8.53 -9.81 0.67
N GLY A 67 -7.35 -9.90 1.25
CA GLY A 67 -6.09 -9.58 0.58
C GLY A 67 -4.91 -9.57 1.53
N HIS A 68 -3.69 -9.64 0.99
CA HIS A 68 -2.43 -9.48 1.71
C HIS A 68 -1.82 -8.08 1.49
N CYS A 69 -0.52 -7.89 1.77
CA CYS A 69 0.13 -6.57 1.75
C CYS A 69 0.05 -5.88 0.38
N LEU A 70 0.39 -6.57 -0.72
CA LEU A 70 0.33 -6.03 -2.08
C LEU A 70 -1.09 -5.56 -2.41
N GLU A 71 -2.06 -6.40 -2.22
CA GLU A 71 -3.47 -6.16 -2.57
C GLU A 71 -4.08 -5.04 -1.74
N GLY A 72 -3.75 -4.99 -0.43
CA GLY A 72 -4.13 -3.86 0.43
C GLY A 72 -3.51 -2.54 -0.04
N ALA A 73 -2.24 -2.56 -0.46
CA ALA A 73 -1.57 -1.39 -1.02
C ALA A 73 -2.18 -0.96 -2.36
N LEU A 74 -2.59 -1.92 -3.22
CA LEU A 74 -3.29 -1.62 -4.47
C LEU A 74 -4.65 -0.95 -4.23
N VAL A 75 -5.45 -1.44 -3.28
CA VAL A 75 -6.71 -0.79 -2.89
C VAL A 75 -6.47 0.61 -2.35
N ALA A 76 -5.43 0.80 -1.52
CA ALA A 76 -5.08 2.10 -0.98
C ALA A 76 -4.63 3.08 -2.09
N ALA A 77 -3.79 2.63 -3.02
CA ALA A 77 -3.36 3.43 -4.17
C ALA A 77 -4.54 3.80 -5.09
N ALA A 78 -5.50 2.88 -5.30
CA ALA A 78 -6.72 3.13 -6.07
C ALA A 78 -7.63 4.16 -5.37
N ALA A 79 -7.80 4.06 -4.04
CA ALA A 79 -8.57 5.04 -3.27
C ALA A 79 -7.92 6.44 -3.34
N LEU A 80 -6.62 6.54 -3.12
CA LEU A 80 -5.86 7.78 -3.26
C LEU A 80 -6.03 8.38 -4.67
N ARG A 81 -5.96 7.54 -5.71
CA ARG A 81 -6.12 7.96 -7.10
C ARG A 81 -7.52 8.51 -7.41
N VAL A 82 -8.56 7.89 -6.87
CA VAL A 82 -9.96 8.36 -7.02
C VAL A 82 -10.13 9.75 -6.39
N HIS A 83 -9.34 10.07 -5.37
CA HIS A 83 -9.28 11.39 -4.73
C HIS A 83 -8.27 12.36 -5.35
N GLY A 84 -7.67 12.01 -6.51
CA GLY A 84 -6.81 12.91 -7.28
C GLY A 84 -5.32 12.82 -6.95
N HIS A 85 -4.90 11.90 -6.06
CA HIS A 85 -3.49 11.65 -5.81
C HIS A 85 -2.88 10.72 -6.87
N ALA A 86 -1.56 10.78 -7.04
CA ALA A 86 -0.87 9.78 -7.84
C ALA A 86 -0.89 8.42 -7.13
N PRO A 87 -1.12 7.28 -7.85
CA PRO A 87 -1.12 5.94 -7.27
C PRO A 87 0.32 5.46 -7.08
N LEU A 88 0.94 5.84 -5.97
CA LEU A 88 2.35 5.57 -5.70
C LEU A 88 2.51 4.42 -4.71
N LEU A 89 3.45 3.52 -5.00
CA LEU A 89 3.86 2.44 -4.11
C LEU A 89 5.32 2.61 -3.69
N MET A 90 5.64 2.07 -2.53
CA MET A 90 6.99 1.80 -2.04
C MET A 90 7.09 0.32 -1.72
N ASP A 91 8.16 -0.30 -2.19
CA ASP A 91 8.54 -1.65 -1.82
C ASP A 91 9.57 -1.61 -0.67
N LEU A 92 9.40 -2.48 0.30
CA LEU A 92 10.30 -2.68 1.43
C LEU A 92 10.92 -4.07 1.29
N GLU A 93 12.14 -4.12 0.76
CA GLU A 93 12.88 -5.36 0.49
C GLU A 93 13.42 -5.97 1.79
N ALA A 94 13.17 -7.26 1.97
CA ALA A 94 13.59 -8.02 3.14
C ALA A 94 14.52 -9.19 2.77
N VAL A 95 15.15 -9.80 3.76
CA VAL A 95 15.95 -11.03 3.61
C VAL A 95 15.40 -12.11 4.53
N ARG A 96 15.18 -13.31 4.02
CA ARG A 96 14.57 -14.44 4.76
C ARG A 96 13.17 -14.12 5.31
N ASP A 97 12.44 -13.30 4.58
CA ASP A 97 11.11 -12.80 4.90
C ASP A 97 10.45 -12.33 3.61
N ASP A 98 9.15 -12.10 3.62
CA ASP A 98 8.44 -11.51 2.49
C ASP A 98 8.70 -10.00 2.41
N ASP A 99 8.78 -9.48 1.20
CA ASP A 99 8.79 -8.05 0.94
C ASP A 99 7.44 -7.43 1.32
N HIS A 100 7.43 -6.14 1.64
CA HIS A 100 6.22 -5.47 2.07
C HIS A 100 5.90 -4.24 1.24
N VAL A 101 4.67 -4.15 0.75
CA VAL A 101 4.25 -3.07 -0.14
C VAL A 101 3.42 -2.03 0.61
N VAL A 102 3.79 -0.76 0.44
CA VAL A 102 3.17 0.40 1.08
C VAL A 102 2.64 1.36 0.02
N ALA A 103 1.36 1.74 0.09
CA ALA A 103 0.84 2.83 -0.71
C ALA A 103 1.26 4.17 -0.10
N LEU A 104 1.84 5.04 -0.94
CA LEU A 104 2.40 6.31 -0.53
C LEU A 104 1.40 7.45 -0.71
N TYR A 105 1.39 8.38 0.24
CA TYR A 105 0.70 9.66 0.10
C TYR A 105 1.54 10.82 0.63
N ARG A 106 1.20 12.04 0.24
CA ARG A 106 1.85 13.27 0.74
C ARG A 106 0.80 14.24 1.25
N GLU A 107 1.05 14.79 2.42
CA GLU A 107 0.31 15.92 2.96
C GLU A 107 1.29 16.98 3.44
N ARG A 108 1.05 18.23 3.10
CA ARG A 108 1.91 19.39 3.47
C ARG A 108 3.40 19.16 3.16
N GLY A 109 3.68 18.45 2.05
CA GLY A 109 5.05 18.14 1.62
C GLY A 109 5.71 16.95 2.31
N LEU A 110 5.07 16.32 3.30
CA LEU A 110 5.60 15.18 4.05
C LEU A 110 4.99 13.86 3.57
N TRP A 111 5.79 12.79 3.62
CA TRP A 111 5.38 11.45 3.23
C TRP A 111 4.68 10.71 4.37
N GLY A 112 3.65 9.95 4.02
CA GLY A 112 3.01 8.96 4.85
C GLY A 112 2.80 7.65 4.08
N GLY A 113 2.43 6.59 4.79
CA GLY A 113 2.23 5.26 4.23
C GLY A 113 0.93 4.61 4.70
N ILE A 114 0.29 3.88 3.80
CA ILE A 114 -0.91 3.06 4.06
C ILE A 114 -0.56 1.64 3.65
N ALA A 115 -0.68 0.69 4.57
CA ALA A 115 -0.33 -0.70 4.28
C ALA A 115 -1.19 -1.70 5.05
N LYS A 116 -1.43 -2.85 4.43
CA LYS A 116 -2.07 -4.00 5.08
C LYS A 116 -0.99 -4.98 5.52
N SER A 117 -1.01 -5.34 6.78
CA SER A 117 -0.09 -6.34 7.32
C SER A 117 -0.75 -7.18 8.39
N ASN A 118 -0.29 -8.41 8.50
CA ASN A 118 -0.59 -9.29 9.62
C ASN A 118 0.22 -8.92 10.89
N PHE A 119 1.31 -8.14 10.74
CA PHE A 119 2.09 -7.60 11.85
C PHE A 119 1.61 -6.21 12.23
N ALA A 120 1.36 -5.98 13.51
CA ALA A 120 0.79 -4.72 14.02
C ALA A 120 1.61 -3.48 13.64
N GLY A 121 2.93 -3.58 13.62
CA GLY A 121 3.85 -2.47 13.37
C GLY A 121 4.08 -2.13 11.89
N LEU A 122 3.62 -2.94 10.93
CA LEU A 122 3.86 -2.75 9.50
C LEU A 122 2.70 -2.10 8.75
N ARG A 123 1.84 -1.36 9.44
CA ARG A 123 0.66 -0.73 8.87
C ARG A 123 0.88 0.77 8.62
N PHE A 124 -0.06 1.60 8.99
CA PHE A 124 -0.11 3.05 8.76
C PHE A 124 1.10 3.83 9.27
N ARG A 125 1.51 4.84 8.49
CA ARG A 125 2.42 5.90 8.92
C ARG A 125 1.81 7.26 8.62
N ALA A 126 1.75 8.11 9.64
CA ALA A 126 1.32 9.51 9.51
C ALA A 126 2.27 10.29 8.56
N PRO A 127 1.81 11.37 7.90
CA PRO A 127 2.61 12.14 6.94
C PRO A 127 3.56 13.09 7.67
N ILE A 128 4.63 12.55 8.26
CA ILE A 128 5.64 13.29 9.04
C ILE A 128 7.07 13.12 8.50
N TYR A 129 7.26 12.28 7.47
CA TYR A 129 8.58 11.93 6.95
C TYR A 129 8.97 12.84 5.78
N ARG A 130 10.16 13.43 5.82
CA ARG A 130 10.67 14.32 4.77
C ARG A 130 11.11 13.56 3.54
N THR A 131 11.64 12.35 3.73
CA THR A 131 12.16 11.48 2.66
C THR A 131 11.55 10.10 2.72
N LEU A 132 11.57 9.38 1.59
CA LEU A 132 11.15 7.97 1.56
C LEU A 132 12.08 7.07 2.39
N ARG A 133 13.36 7.45 2.50
CA ARG A 133 14.29 6.72 3.36
C ARG A 133 13.90 6.81 4.84
N GLU A 134 13.51 8.00 5.32
CA GLU A 134 13.00 8.16 6.70
C GLU A 134 11.73 7.34 6.92
N LEU A 135 10.79 7.36 5.95
CA LEU A 135 9.58 6.56 6.00
C LEU A 135 9.91 5.06 6.03
N ALA A 136 10.80 4.57 5.16
CA ALA A 136 11.22 3.17 5.14
C ALA A 136 11.90 2.75 6.47
N LEU A 137 12.78 3.59 7.02
CA LEU A 137 13.42 3.33 8.31
C LEU A 137 12.43 3.26 9.48
N SER A 138 11.29 3.96 9.39
CA SER A 138 10.26 3.89 10.44
C SER A 138 9.63 2.50 10.60
N TYR A 139 9.75 1.65 9.62
CA TYR A 139 9.31 0.26 9.67
C TYR A 139 10.35 -0.68 10.25
N PHE A 140 11.64 -0.29 10.33
CA PHE A 140 12.76 -1.17 10.64
C PHE A 140 12.60 -1.96 11.93
N ASP A 141 12.23 -1.32 13.04
CA ASP A 141 12.10 -1.98 14.34
C ASP A 141 10.89 -2.91 14.44
N HIS A 142 9.96 -2.81 13.50
CA HIS A 142 8.76 -3.64 13.41
C HIS A 142 8.85 -4.71 12.30
N TYR A 143 9.96 -4.73 11.55
CA TYR A 143 10.12 -5.63 10.41
C TYR A 143 11.02 -6.81 10.79
N TYR A 144 10.39 -7.94 11.09
CA TYR A 144 11.06 -9.15 11.54
C TYR A 144 10.25 -10.39 11.17
N ASN A 145 10.96 -11.50 10.94
CA ASN A 145 10.34 -12.79 10.67
C ASN A 145 9.91 -13.52 11.96
N LEU A 146 9.26 -14.67 11.82
CA LEU A 146 8.80 -15.49 12.96
C LEU A 146 9.92 -16.03 13.86
N ARG A 147 11.20 -15.86 13.47
CA ARG A 147 12.37 -16.18 14.30
C ARG A 147 12.87 -14.96 15.09
N GLY A 148 12.20 -13.81 14.96
CA GLY A 148 12.62 -12.55 15.56
C GLY A 148 13.86 -11.93 14.91
N GLU A 149 14.22 -12.35 13.69
CA GLU A 149 15.31 -11.73 12.94
C GLU A 149 14.83 -10.44 12.30
N ARG A 150 15.57 -9.33 12.43
CA ARG A 150 15.28 -8.06 11.74
C ARG A 150 15.63 -8.21 10.27
N THR A 151 14.66 -8.16 9.40
CA THR A 151 14.76 -8.62 8.01
C THR A 151 14.81 -7.50 6.97
N LEU A 152 14.30 -6.30 7.25
CA LEU A 152 14.32 -5.17 6.31
C LEU A 152 15.75 -4.77 5.90
N ARG A 153 15.97 -4.56 4.59
CA ARG A 153 17.29 -4.23 4.03
C ARG A 153 17.31 -3.01 3.12
N ALA A 154 16.30 -2.87 2.27
CA ALA A 154 16.28 -1.80 1.28
C ALA A 154 14.84 -1.33 1.03
N TYR A 155 14.70 -0.32 0.21
CA TYR A 155 13.40 0.14 -0.29
C TYR A 155 13.51 0.57 -1.74
N ALA A 156 12.43 0.44 -2.49
CA ALA A 156 12.27 1.03 -3.82
C ALA A 156 11.05 1.94 -3.86
N GLY A 157 11.14 3.02 -4.61
CA GLY A 157 10.03 3.93 -4.84
C GLY A 157 10.43 5.41 -4.90
N PRO A 158 9.47 6.30 -5.20
CA PRO A 158 8.04 6.00 -5.44
C PRO A 158 7.83 5.35 -6.82
N VAL A 159 7.13 4.23 -6.87
CA VAL A 159 6.72 3.55 -8.10
C VAL A 159 5.30 3.99 -8.46
N ASN A 160 5.13 4.59 -9.64
CA ASN A 160 3.82 5.13 -10.06
C ASN A 160 3.07 4.12 -10.93
N LEU A 161 1.95 3.60 -10.41
CA LEU A 161 1.11 2.62 -11.09
C LEU A 161 0.33 3.18 -12.29
N ALA A 162 0.27 4.51 -12.49
CA ALA A 162 -0.32 5.07 -13.70
C ALA A 162 0.39 4.57 -14.99
N ARG A 163 1.63 4.10 -14.89
CA ARG A 163 2.37 3.48 -16.00
C ARG A 163 1.74 2.17 -16.47
N LEU A 164 0.96 1.51 -15.62
CA LEU A 164 0.27 0.24 -15.87
C LEU A 164 -1.21 0.40 -16.25
N ASP A 165 -1.67 1.63 -16.54
CA ASP A 165 -3.09 1.88 -16.84
C ASP A 165 -3.61 1.07 -18.02
N ARG A 166 -2.76 0.85 -19.04
CA ARG A 166 -3.11 0.03 -20.20
C ARG A 166 -3.29 -1.46 -19.90
N LEU A 167 -2.78 -1.91 -18.74
CA LEU A 167 -2.92 -3.27 -18.24
C LEU A 167 -4.08 -3.40 -17.24
N HIS A 168 -4.90 -2.36 -17.11
CA HIS A 168 -6.10 -2.34 -16.28
C HIS A 168 -5.89 -2.80 -14.83
N TRP A 169 -4.74 -2.44 -14.22
CA TRP A 169 -4.33 -2.89 -12.89
C TRP A 169 -5.39 -2.66 -11.79
N MET A 170 -6.32 -1.71 -11.97
CA MET A 170 -7.40 -1.44 -11.01
C MET A 170 -8.59 -2.41 -11.12
N THR A 171 -8.78 -3.05 -12.30
CA THR A 171 -10.05 -3.71 -12.66
C THR A 171 -9.89 -5.07 -13.34
N ALA A 172 -8.66 -5.52 -13.61
CA ALA A 172 -8.43 -6.82 -14.22
C ALA A 172 -9.04 -7.96 -13.36
N GLU A 173 -9.70 -8.92 -14.00
CA GLU A 173 -10.16 -10.15 -13.35
C GLU A 173 -9.01 -11.12 -13.11
N GLU A 174 -8.03 -11.12 -13.99
CA GLU A 174 -6.77 -11.86 -13.85
C GLU A 174 -5.87 -11.20 -12.81
N ASP A 175 -4.92 -11.95 -12.28
CA ASP A 175 -3.91 -11.43 -11.36
C ASP A 175 -3.00 -10.42 -12.05
N VAL A 176 -2.76 -9.28 -11.41
CA VAL A 176 -1.98 -8.16 -11.97
C VAL A 176 -0.49 -8.29 -11.64
N TRP A 177 0.12 -9.41 -12.02
CA TRP A 177 1.55 -9.71 -11.80
C TRP A 177 2.49 -8.64 -12.34
N CYS A 178 2.04 -7.84 -13.30
CA CYS A 178 2.78 -6.68 -13.79
C CYS A 178 3.11 -5.64 -12.69
N VAL A 179 2.40 -5.66 -11.56
CA VAL A 179 2.69 -4.75 -10.43
C VAL A 179 3.89 -5.24 -9.62
N PRO A 180 3.92 -6.49 -9.07
CA PRO A 180 5.12 -6.98 -8.40
C PRO A 180 6.34 -6.99 -9.32
N GLU A 181 6.20 -7.34 -10.61
CA GLU A 181 7.29 -7.24 -11.59
C GLU A 181 7.86 -5.81 -11.70
N LEU A 182 6.97 -4.79 -11.72
CA LEU A 182 7.40 -3.39 -11.74
C LEU A 182 8.10 -2.98 -10.45
N LEU A 183 7.68 -3.49 -9.29
CA LEU A 183 8.32 -3.24 -8.00
C LEU A 183 9.70 -3.87 -7.94
N ILE A 184 9.83 -5.14 -8.31
CA ILE A 184 11.10 -5.89 -8.37
C ILE A 184 12.10 -5.22 -9.33
N ALA A 185 11.63 -4.75 -10.50
CA ALA A 185 12.46 -4.07 -11.48
C ALA A 185 12.87 -2.64 -11.08
N ALA A 186 12.25 -2.07 -10.04
CA ALA A 186 12.59 -0.73 -9.57
C ALA A 186 13.95 -0.72 -8.87
N ARG A 187 14.63 0.45 -8.90
CA ARG A 187 15.89 0.59 -8.18
C ARG A 187 15.68 0.56 -6.67
N HIS A 188 16.31 -0.42 -6.02
CA HIS A 188 16.33 -0.52 -4.56
C HIS A 188 17.53 0.23 -3.96
N TYR A 189 17.27 0.92 -2.85
CA TYR A 189 18.24 1.72 -2.12
C TYR A 189 18.48 1.07 -0.75
N PRO A 190 19.70 0.56 -0.47
CA PRO A 190 20.03 -0.02 0.83
C PRO A 190 19.81 0.99 1.97
N LEU A 191 19.19 0.54 3.05
CA LEU A 191 18.96 1.36 4.24
C LEU A 191 20.23 1.54 5.07
N PHE A 192 21.11 0.54 5.07
CA PHE A 192 22.38 0.54 5.79
C PHE A 192 23.37 -0.45 5.16
N PRO A 193 24.69 -0.34 5.46
CA PRO A 193 25.70 -1.24 4.92
C PRO A 193 25.50 -2.69 5.38
N HIS A 194 25.86 -3.66 4.53
CA HIS A 194 25.75 -5.10 4.81
C HIS A 194 26.45 -5.54 6.10
N ARG A 195 27.59 -4.90 6.46
CA ARG A 195 28.27 -5.17 7.74
C ARG A 195 27.40 -4.91 8.97
N VAL A 196 26.54 -3.88 8.92
CA VAL A 196 25.57 -3.57 9.98
C VAL A 196 24.51 -4.65 10.06
N ALA A 197 24.00 -5.11 8.90
CA ALA A 197 23.00 -6.17 8.84
C ALA A 197 23.42 -7.48 9.55
N ARG A 198 24.72 -7.83 9.46
CA ARG A 198 25.28 -9.03 10.12
C ARG A 198 25.36 -8.92 11.64
N ALA A 199 25.44 -7.71 12.17
CA ALA A 199 25.56 -7.43 13.60
C ALA A 199 24.21 -7.15 14.28
N LEU A 200 23.10 -7.17 13.54
CA LEU A 200 21.78 -6.87 14.10
C LEU A 200 21.37 -7.93 15.14
N PRO A 201 21.03 -7.52 16.36
CA PRO A 201 20.48 -8.43 17.35
C PRO A 201 19.07 -8.88 16.92
N ARG A 202 18.65 -10.04 17.39
CA ARG A 202 17.25 -10.46 17.31
C ARG A 202 16.37 -9.52 18.11
N LEU A 203 15.09 -9.49 17.76
CA LEU A 203 14.09 -8.76 18.52
C LEU A 203 13.96 -9.40 19.92
N ASP A 204 13.80 -8.57 20.93
CA ASP A 204 13.50 -9.04 22.28
C ASP A 204 12.06 -9.61 22.34
N ARG A 205 11.84 -10.48 23.34
CA ARG A 205 10.57 -11.20 23.48
C ARG A 205 9.37 -10.27 23.61
N ARG A 206 9.47 -9.18 24.38
CA ARG A 206 8.37 -8.25 24.62
C ARG A 206 7.96 -7.53 23.33
N SER A 207 8.94 -7.05 22.57
CA SER A 207 8.71 -6.41 21.28
C SER A 207 8.12 -7.37 20.25
N PHE A 208 8.59 -8.64 20.24
CA PHE A 208 8.05 -9.67 19.38
C PHE A 208 6.56 -9.95 19.70
N GLU A 209 6.24 -10.22 20.96
CA GLU A 209 4.86 -10.49 21.40
C GLU A 209 3.93 -9.30 21.11
N ALA A 210 4.39 -8.07 21.33
CA ALA A 210 3.61 -6.86 21.04
C ALA A 210 3.31 -6.73 19.54
N GLY A 211 4.28 -7.01 18.68
CA GLY A 211 4.10 -6.93 17.23
C GLY A 211 3.25 -8.04 16.64
N MET A 212 3.17 -9.18 17.35
CA MET A 212 2.29 -10.31 16.99
C MET A 212 0.85 -10.13 17.45
N HIS A 213 0.53 -9.05 18.17
CA HIS A 213 -0.84 -8.80 18.62
C HIS A 213 -1.81 -8.68 17.44
N GLY A 214 -2.84 -9.52 17.42
CA GLY A 214 -3.80 -9.61 16.32
C GLY A 214 -3.30 -10.38 15.09
N TRP A 215 -2.11 -11.01 15.17
CA TRP A 215 -1.61 -11.87 14.11
C TRP A 215 -2.51 -13.10 13.91
N VAL A 216 -2.90 -13.32 12.66
CA VAL A 216 -3.72 -14.48 12.28
C VAL A 216 -2.79 -15.59 11.80
N LYS A 217 -2.94 -16.76 12.42
CA LYS A 217 -2.17 -17.95 12.03
C LYS A 217 -2.68 -18.51 10.70
N HIS A 218 -1.77 -19.04 9.88
CA HIS A 218 -2.07 -19.84 8.68
C HIS A 218 -2.92 -21.03 9.02
#